data_40695d7d42c6e286c7933fb56993b7c8
#
_entry.id   40695d7d42c6e286c7933fb56993b7c8
#
_cell.length_a   1.000
_cell.length_b   1.000
_cell.length_c   1.000
_cell.angle_alpha   90.00
_cell.angle_beta   90.00
_cell.angle_gamma   90.00
#
_symmetry.space_group_name_H-M   'P 1'
#
loop_
_entity.id
_entity.type
_entity.pdbx_description
1 polymer ?
#
loop_
_entity_poly.entity_id
_entity_poly.type
_entity_poly.pdbx_seq_one_letter_code
_entity_poly.pdbx_strand_id
1 'polypeptide(L)'
;MLIPRSMSLGAVLLLGSLAANAQSAPTSSAASPEPIPLTSLIATVAKNTGRKFVLDPRVRAPVTLIGEEPSSVTYDELLTILDTYGFVAVQTGGYVLVQPDADTREEQLPFVSGNEKLPDNQAVTAVIHVRSFPAAYLVPILRPLVPQWGHLAAEVCTNDLIIVERFASVRRMETIIKAMDTGAPIKPPHCPYPMPQ
;
A
#
# COMPACT_ATOMS: atom_id res chain seq x y z
N MET A 1 25.40 -101.27 -25.68
CA MET A 1 25.83 -102.01 -24.46
C MET A 1 26.04 -100.94 -23.34
N LEU A 2 25.35 -101.12 -22.25
CA LEU A 2 25.45 -100.44 -20.93
C LEU A 2 25.02 -99.01 -20.80
N ILE A 3 23.86 -98.85 -20.21
CA ILE A 3 23.43 -97.81 -19.28
C ILE A 3 24.30 -97.89 -17.99
N PRO A 4 24.62 -96.81 -17.19
CA PRO A 4 23.59 -96.27 -16.31
C PRO A 4 23.77 -94.82 -15.82
N ARG A 5 22.66 -94.36 -15.26
CA ARG A 5 22.44 -93.68 -13.96
C ARG A 5 22.68 -92.19 -13.81
N SER A 6 21.60 -91.46 -13.85
CA SER A 6 20.98 -90.55 -12.89
C SER A 6 21.81 -90.11 -11.72
N MET A 7 21.95 -88.73 -11.58
CA MET A 7 21.95 -88.09 -10.30
C MET A 7 21.35 -86.68 -10.44
N SER A 8 20.20 -86.53 -9.84
CA SER A 8 19.52 -85.25 -9.62
C SER A 8 20.27 -84.42 -8.54
N LEU A 9 20.50 -83.19 -8.86
CA LEU A 9 20.89 -82.18 -7.84
C LEU A 9 19.94 -81.03 -7.91
N GLY A 10 19.23 -80.84 -6.79
CA GLY A 10 18.20 -79.86 -6.67
C GLY A 10 18.78 -78.38 -6.64
N ALA A 11 18.16 -77.56 -7.43
CA ALA A 11 18.39 -76.14 -7.42
C ALA A 11 17.51 -75.52 -6.35
N VAL A 12 18.12 -75.03 -5.30
CA VAL A 12 17.48 -74.17 -4.28
C VAL A 12 17.35 -72.75 -4.84
N LEU A 13 16.13 -72.34 -5.17
CA LEU A 13 15.78 -70.95 -5.51
C LEU A 13 15.74 -70.14 -4.23
N LEU A 14 16.73 -69.33 -3.99
CA LEU A 14 16.72 -68.24 -3.01
C LEU A 14 15.93 -67.03 -3.61
N LEU A 15 14.69 -66.88 -3.20
CA LEU A 15 13.90 -65.66 -3.44
C LEU A 15 14.44 -64.54 -2.54
N GLY A 16 15.31 -63.72 -3.09
CA GLY A 16 15.73 -62.44 -2.47
C GLY A 16 14.62 -61.41 -2.59
N SER A 17 13.94 -61.12 -1.49
CA SER A 17 12.99 -60.00 -1.37
C SER A 17 13.74 -58.68 -1.47
N LEU A 18 13.70 -57.97 -2.61
CA LEU A 18 14.04 -56.56 -2.69
C LEU A 18 12.96 -55.76 -1.99
N ALA A 19 13.22 -55.35 -0.75
CA ALA A 19 12.45 -54.30 -0.10
C ALA A 19 12.78 -52.98 -0.80
N ALA A 20 11.88 -52.51 -1.66
CA ALA A 20 11.93 -51.14 -2.21
C ALA A 20 11.66 -50.15 -1.06
N ASN A 21 12.72 -49.57 -0.54
CA ASN A 21 12.63 -48.38 0.31
C ASN A 21 12.10 -47.23 -0.55
N ALA A 22 10.78 -47.00 -0.53
CA ALA A 22 10.17 -45.77 -1.02
C ALA A 22 10.57 -44.66 -0.04
N GLN A 23 11.67 -43.98 -0.32
CA GLN A 23 12.01 -42.69 0.31
C GLN A 23 10.97 -41.70 -0.15
N SER A 24 10.01 -41.43 0.73
CA SER A 24 9.12 -40.27 0.62
C SER A 24 10.01 -39.02 0.63
N ALA A 25 10.20 -38.42 -0.54
CA ALA A 25 10.79 -37.08 -0.64
C ALA A 25 9.99 -36.16 0.28
N PRO A 26 10.63 -35.32 1.12
CA PRO A 26 9.90 -34.32 1.85
C PRO A 26 9.28 -33.39 0.83
N THR A 27 7.95 -33.45 0.69
CA THR A 27 7.18 -32.43 -0.02
C THR A 27 7.39 -31.18 0.80
N SER A 28 8.31 -30.31 0.35
CA SER A 28 8.41 -28.94 0.83
C SER A 28 7.12 -28.23 0.40
N SER A 29 6.07 -28.41 1.19
CA SER A 29 4.92 -27.54 1.18
C SER A 29 5.49 -26.18 1.59
N ALA A 30 5.67 -25.28 0.62
CA ALA A 30 5.85 -23.88 0.91
C ALA A 30 4.61 -23.46 1.69
N ALA A 31 4.72 -23.44 3.01
CA ALA A 31 3.64 -23.02 3.88
C ALA A 31 3.27 -21.58 3.45
N SER A 32 2.01 -21.41 3.02
CA SER A 32 1.50 -20.07 2.77
C SER A 32 1.74 -19.25 4.04
N PRO A 33 2.26 -18.03 3.94
CA PRO A 33 2.55 -17.23 5.13
C PRO A 33 1.28 -17.05 5.95
N GLU A 34 1.37 -17.31 7.25
CA GLU A 34 0.23 -17.21 8.17
C GLU A 34 -0.16 -15.74 8.34
N PRO A 35 -1.45 -15.39 8.24
CA PRO A 35 -1.91 -14.02 8.46
C PRO A 35 -1.66 -13.57 9.89
N ILE A 36 -1.14 -12.38 10.07
CA ILE A 36 -0.94 -11.73 11.38
C ILE A 36 -1.98 -10.63 11.60
N PRO A 37 -2.43 -10.38 12.83
CA PRO A 37 -3.30 -9.25 13.11
C PRO A 37 -2.61 -7.91 12.78
N LEU A 38 -3.27 -7.01 12.06
CA LEU A 38 -2.76 -5.67 11.76
C LEU A 38 -2.34 -4.91 13.03
N THR A 39 -3.08 -5.07 14.12
CA THR A 39 -2.76 -4.47 15.42
C THR A 39 -1.41 -4.94 15.98
N SER A 40 -1.04 -6.21 15.76
CA SER A 40 0.26 -6.76 16.17
C SER A 40 1.39 -6.17 15.33
N LEU A 41 1.16 -5.97 14.03
CA LEU A 41 2.12 -5.33 13.15
C LEU A 41 2.34 -3.86 13.56
N ILE A 42 1.26 -3.11 13.81
CA ILE A 42 1.34 -1.72 14.31
C ILE A 42 2.11 -1.65 15.62
N ALA A 43 1.88 -2.59 16.56
CA ALA A 43 2.61 -2.65 17.83
C ALA A 43 4.12 -2.89 17.61
N THR A 44 4.48 -3.72 16.64
CA THR A 44 5.89 -3.96 16.28
C THR A 44 6.54 -2.70 15.71
N VAL A 45 5.89 -2.01 14.79
CA VAL A 45 6.39 -0.75 14.22
C VAL A 45 6.46 0.35 15.28
N ALA A 46 5.49 0.43 16.19
CA ALA A 46 5.52 1.35 17.33
C ALA A 46 6.77 1.16 18.18
N LYS A 47 7.09 -0.10 18.52
CA LYS A 47 8.28 -0.45 19.30
C LYS A 47 9.58 -0.08 18.56
N ASN A 48 9.66 -0.36 17.25
CA ASN A 48 10.85 -0.13 16.44
C ASN A 48 11.12 1.36 16.19
N THR A 49 10.05 2.16 16.05
CA THR A 49 10.15 3.59 15.71
C THR A 49 10.02 4.53 16.90
N GLY A 50 9.60 4.04 18.06
CA GLY A 50 9.27 4.85 19.23
C GLY A 50 8.00 5.70 19.05
N ARG A 51 7.26 5.55 17.96
CA ARG A 51 6.01 6.28 17.71
C ARG A 51 4.89 5.74 18.59
N LYS A 52 4.02 6.65 19.03
CA LYS A 52 2.83 6.31 19.83
C LYS A 52 1.62 6.24 18.92
N PHE A 53 0.91 5.12 18.93
CA PHE A 53 -0.27 4.91 18.10
C PHE A 53 -1.54 4.91 18.94
N VAL A 54 -2.62 5.46 18.37
CA VAL A 54 -4.00 5.31 18.83
C VAL A 54 -4.78 4.66 17.70
N LEU A 55 -5.49 3.58 18.00
CA LEU A 55 -6.21 2.82 16.99
C LEU A 55 -7.71 3.02 17.14
N ASP A 56 -8.40 3.37 16.06
CA ASP A 56 -9.85 3.28 16.02
C ASP A 56 -10.28 1.81 16.23
N PRO A 57 -11.36 1.53 16.96
CA PRO A 57 -11.85 0.17 17.22
C PRO A 57 -12.14 -0.64 15.95
N ARG A 58 -12.37 0.02 14.81
CA ARG A 58 -12.59 -0.61 13.50
C ARG A 58 -11.31 -1.10 12.83
N VAL A 59 -10.13 -0.73 13.33
CA VAL A 59 -8.82 -1.13 12.76
C VAL A 59 -8.55 -2.60 13.11
N ARG A 60 -9.07 -3.48 12.26
CA ARG A 60 -8.93 -4.94 12.39
C ARG A 60 -8.84 -5.55 10.99
N ALA A 61 -7.72 -6.19 10.70
CA ALA A 61 -7.52 -6.95 9.47
C ALA A 61 -6.47 -8.04 9.65
N PRO A 62 -6.61 -9.19 8.99
CA PRO A 62 -5.54 -10.17 8.86
C PRO A 62 -4.59 -9.69 7.74
N VAL A 63 -3.32 -9.51 8.06
CA VAL A 63 -2.28 -9.08 7.12
C VAL A 63 -1.42 -10.29 6.76
N THR A 64 -1.24 -10.53 5.46
CA THR A 64 -0.30 -11.52 4.95
C THR A 64 0.88 -10.80 4.31
N LEU A 65 2.06 -10.95 4.90
CA LEU A 65 3.31 -10.44 4.33
C LEU A 65 3.99 -11.57 3.53
N ILE A 66 4.49 -11.24 2.35
CA ILE A 66 5.22 -12.18 1.48
C ILE A 66 6.60 -11.61 1.21
N GLY A 67 7.63 -12.35 1.61
CA GLY A 67 9.01 -11.93 1.40
C GLY A 67 9.54 -10.91 2.39
N GLU A 68 8.78 -10.64 3.47
CA GLU A 68 9.17 -9.72 4.52
C GLU A 68 8.78 -10.23 5.90
N GLU A 69 9.65 -10.03 6.88
CA GLU A 69 9.39 -10.37 8.28
C GLU A 69 8.64 -9.22 8.98
N PRO A 70 7.64 -9.50 9.82
CA PRO A 70 6.89 -8.47 10.53
C PRO A 70 7.76 -7.52 11.38
N SER A 71 8.93 -8.00 11.82
CA SER A 71 9.88 -7.24 12.64
C SER A 71 10.68 -6.21 11.85
N SER A 72 10.80 -6.35 10.52
CA SER A 72 11.56 -5.44 9.64
C SER A 72 10.71 -4.30 9.07
N VAL A 73 9.37 -4.40 9.16
CA VAL A 73 8.46 -3.41 8.60
C VAL A 73 8.74 -2.02 9.15
N THR A 74 9.05 -1.11 8.24
CA THR A 74 9.26 0.32 8.53
C THR A 74 7.94 1.07 8.66
N TYR A 75 8.00 2.35 9.11
CA TYR A 75 6.80 3.19 9.17
C TYR A 75 6.20 3.47 7.77
N ASP A 76 7.05 3.68 6.78
CA ASP A 76 6.62 3.97 5.40
C ASP A 76 5.92 2.77 4.76
N GLU A 77 6.43 1.57 5.02
CA GLU A 77 5.81 0.31 4.60
C GLU A 77 4.50 0.06 5.35
N LEU A 78 4.44 0.40 6.64
CA LEU A 78 3.19 0.33 7.40
C LEU A 78 2.11 1.22 6.76
N LEU A 79 2.44 2.44 6.31
CA LEU A 79 1.47 3.30 5.60
C LEU A 79 0.94 2.64 4.33
N THR A 80 1.80 1.93 3.58
CA THR A 80 1.40 1.17 2.39
C THR A 80 0.47 0.00 2.76
N ILE A 81 0.78 -0.70 3.84
CA ILE A 81 -0.06 -1.79 4.34
C ILE A 81 -1.42 -1.26 4.79
N LEU A 82 -1.44 -0.19 5.58
CA LEU A 82 -2.68 0.45 6.02
C LEU A 82 -3.57 0.83 4.84
N ASP A 83 -2.99 1.46 3.81
CA ASP A 83 -3.68 1.80 2.58
C ASP A 83 -4.34 0.59 1.90
N THR A 84 -3.62 -0.52 1.80
CA THR A 84 -4.12 -1.75 1.18
C THR A 84 -5.36 -2.29 1.90
N TYR A 85 -5.48 -2.06 3.21
CA TYR A 85 -6.60 -2.52 4.03
C TYR A 85 -7.66 -1.43 4.31
N GLY A 86 -7.59 -0.27 3.62
CA GLY A 86 -8.57 0.82 3.75
C GLY A 86 -8.42 1.62 5.05
N PHE A 87 -7.21 1.71 5.57
CA PHE A 87 -6.89 2.53 6.74
C PHE A 87 -5.90 3.64 6.40
N VAL A 88 -5.89 4.66 7.24
CA VAL A 88 -4.94 5.77 7.15
C VAL A 88 -4.30 6.03 8.51
N ALA A 89 -3.08 6.54 8.49
CA ALA A 89 -2.39 7.02 9.68
C ALA A 89 -2.27 8.55 9.63
N VAL A 90 -2.82 9.22 10.63
CA VAL A 90 -2.82 10.69 10.76
C VAL A 90 -2.01 11.09 12.00
N GLN A 91 -1.06 12.01 11.82
CA GLN A 91 -0.26 12.52 12.94
C GLN A 91 -1.06 13.58 13.71
N THR A 92 -1.34 13.34 14.98
CA THR A 92 -2.13 14.24 15.82
C THR A 92 -1.60 14.30 17.25
N GLY A 93 -1.20 15.50 17.73
CA GLY A 93 -0.86 15.71 19.11
C GLY A 93 0.25 14.81 19.69
N GLY A 94 1.23 14.41 18.88
CA GLY A 94 2.31 13.49 19.29
C GLY A 94 1.95 12.01 19.23
N TYR A 95 0.76 11.68 18.72
CA TYR A 95 0.29 10.34 18.42
C TYR A 95 0.12 10.16 16.91
N VAL A 96 0.10 8.91 16.48
CA VAL A 96 -0.34 8.50 15.15
C VAL A 96 -1.70 7.84 15.33
N LEU A 97 -2.75 8.51 14.89
CA LEU A 97 -4.11 7.96 14.85
C LEU A 97 -4.23 7.06 13.63
N VAL A 98 -4.63 5.81 13.82
CA VAL A 98 -4.97 4.90 12.74
C VAL A 98 -6.47 4.69 12.71
N GLN A 99 -7.09 4.95 11.58
CA GLN A 99 -8.54 4.91 11.40
C GLN A 99 -8.93 4.50 9.97
N PRO A 100 -10.21 4.20 9.68
CA PRO A 100 -10.67 3.99 8.31
C PRO A 100 -10.40 5.21 7.43
N ASP A 101 -10.02 4.98 6.19
CA ASP A 101 -9.66 6.04 5.25
C ASP A 101 -10.84 6.96 4.88
N ALA A 102 -12.08 6.47 5.00
CA ALA A 102 -13.29 7.27 4.73
C ALA A 102 -13.37 8.57 5.55
N ASP A 103 -12.76 8.59 6.73
CA ASP A 103 -12.79 9.74 7.65
C ASP A 103 -11.61 10.73 7.40
N THR A 104 -10.68 10.38 6.51
CA THR A 104 -9.39 11.08 6.32
C THR A 104 -9.50 12.55 5.97
N ARG A 105 -10.46 12.94 5.11
CA ARG A 105 -10.57 14.33 4.63
C ARG A 105 -11.00 15.34 5.70
N GLU A 106 -11.50 14.87 6.84
CA GLU A 106 -11.95 15.70 7.96
C GLU A 106 -10.83 15.92 8.99
N GLU A 107 -9.69 15.26 8.78
CA GLU A 107 -8.56 15.28 9.70
C GLU A 107 -7.60 16.45 9.46
N GLN A 108 -6.79 16.75 10.48
CA GLN A 108 -5.73 17.75 10.41
C GLN A 108 -4.51 17.23 9.65
N LEU A 109 -4.64 17.10 8.34
CA LEU A 109 -3.58 16.59 7.49
C LEU A 109 -2.47 17.62 7.28
N PRO A 110 -1.22 17.18 7.11
CA PRO A 110 -0.13 18.08 6.74
C PRO A 110 -0.46 18.82 5.43
N PHE A 111 -0.25 20.13 5.42
CA PHE A 111 -0.29 20.93 4.20
C PHE A 111 1.05 20.83 3.48
N VAL A 112 1.02 20.59 2.16
CA VAL A 112 2.22 20.48 1.33
C VAL A 112 2.20 21.51 0.20
N SER A 113 3.36 22.08 -0.07
CA SER A 113 3.60 23.11 -1.10
C SER A 113 4.54 22.65 -2.22
N GLY A 114 4.93 21.36 -2.23
CA GLY A 114 5.67 20.70 -3.32
C GLY A 114 7.14 20.39 -3.05
N ASN A 115 7.75 20.87 -1.96
CA ASN A 115 9.16 20.63 -1.63
C ASN A 115 9.36 19.70 -0.43
N GLU A 116 8.30 19.24 0.19
CA GLU A 116 8.34 18.38 1.37
C GLU A 116 8.83 16.98 1.02
N LYS A 117 9.50 16.36 1.99
CA LYS A 117 9.90 14.95 1.94
C LYS A 117 9.03 14.17 2.92
N LEU A 118 7.96 13.61 2.42
CA LEU A 118 7.03 12.79 3.18
C LEU A 118 6.97 11.38 2.60
N PRO A 119 6.56 10.38 3.39
CA PRO A 119 6.23 9.05 2.90
C PRO A 119 5.21 9.12 1.75
N ASP A 120 5.36 8.27 0.75
CA ASP A 120 4.51 8.25 -0.45
C ASP A 120 3.02 8.05 -0.11
N ASN A 121 2.70 7.23 0.89
CA ASN A 121 1.33 6.96 1.33
C ASN A 121 0.87 7.83 2.51
N GLN A 122 1.61 8.89 2.86
CA GLN A 122 1.14 9.89 3.83
C GLN A 122 -0.02 10.67 3.23
N ALA A 123 -1.18 10.70 3.92
CA ALA A 123 -2.28 11.58 3.55
C ALA A 123 -1.90 13.05 3.80
N VAL A 124 -2.20 13.92 2.83
CA VAL A 124 -1.82 15.34 2.84
C VAL A 124 -2.92 16.19 2.22
N THR A 125 -2.86 17.49 2.52
CA THR A 125 -3.61 18.53 1.81
C THR A 125 -2.65 19.35 0.96
N ALA A 126 -3.00 19.60 -0.30
CA ALA A 126 -2.22 20.42 -1.22
C ALA A 126 -3.08 21.47 -1.90
N VAL A 127 -2.47 22.59 -2.28
CA VAL A 127 -3.04 23.60 -3.17
C VAL A 127 -2.12 23.76 -4.37
N ILE A 128 -2.68 23.58 -5.57
CA ILE A 128 -1.92 23.65 -6.82
C ILE A 128 -2.48 24.78 -7.66
N HIS A 129 -1.67 25.80 -7.95
CA HIS A 129 -2.05 26.91 -8.81
C HIS A 129 -1.97 26.53 -10.29
N VAL A 130 -3.04 26.84 -11.06
CA VAL A 130 -3.13 26.63 -12.51
C VAL A 130 -3.06 27.99 -13.20
N ARG A 131 -2.18 28.14 -14.23
CA ARG A 131 -1.89 29.44 -14.83
C ARG A 131 -2.59 29.68 -16.18
N SER A 132 -2.60 28.69 -17.06
CA SER A 132 -2.91 28.89 -18.49
C SER A 132 -4.35 28.56 -18.89
N PHE A 133 -5.16 28.01 -17.97
CA PHE A 133 -6.57 27.71 -18.19
C PHE A 133 -7.31 27.59 -16.86
N PRO A 134 -8.67 27.62 -16.84
CA PRO A 134 -9.42 27.55 -15.60
C PRO A 134 -9.23 26.21 -14.88
N ALA A 135 -8.81 26.25 -13.60
CA ALA A 135 -8.61 25.07 -12.75
C ALA A 135 -9.87 24.17 -12.69
N ALA A 136 -11.05 24.75 -12.78
CA ALA A 136 -12.31 24.02 -12.78
C ALA A 136 -12.41 22.97 -13.89
N TYR A 137 -11.74 23.14 -15.02
CA TYR A 137 -11.73 22.15 -16.11
C TYR A 137 -10.92 20.90 -15.77
N LEU A 138 -9.98 21.00 -14.82
CA LEU A 138 -9.20 19.85 -14.38
C LEU A 138 -9.97 18.94 -13.42
N VAL A 139 -10.97 19.46 -12.71
CA VAL A 139 -11.71 18.67 -11.72
C VAL A 139 -12.32 17.40 -12.34
N PRO A 140 -13.11 17.44 -13.42
CA PRO A 140 -13.65 16.22 -14.02
C PRO A 140 -12.58 15.32 -14.64
N ILE A 141 -11.43 15.86 -15.07
CA ILE A 141 -10.33 15.11 -15.67
C ILE A 141 -9.54 14.35 -14.60
N LEU A 142 -9.26 14.99 -13.48
CA LEU A 142 -8.44 14.43 -12.41
C LEU A 142 -9.25 13.63 -11.37
N ARG A 143 -10.56 13.89 -11.23
CA ARG A 143 -11.42 13.21 -10.25
C ARG A 143 -11.35 11.68 -10.32
N PRO A 144 -11.26 11.02 -11.50
CA PRO A 144 -11.10 9.57 -11.59
C PRO A 144 -9.78 9.04 -11.01
N LEU A 145 -8.79 9.90 -10.79
CA LEU A 145 -7.49 9.55 -10.20
C LEU A 145 -7.46 9.68 -8.68
N VAL A 146 -8.52 10.25 -8.09
CA VAL A 146 -8.65 10.48 -6.65
C VAL A 146 -9.55 9.40 -6.05
N PRO A 147 -9.16 8.74 -4.95
CA PRO A 147 -10.00 7.73 -4.30
C PRO A 147 -11.30 8.34 -3.75
N GLN A 148 -12.22 7.49 -3.33
CA GLN A 148 -13.53 7.93 -2.85
C GLN A 148 -13.44 8.85 -1.62
N TRP A 149 -12.52 8.57 -0.71
CA TRP A 149 -12.27 9.39 0.49
C TRP A 149 -11.53 10.69 0.19
N GLY A 150 -10.75 10.75 -0.89
CA GLY A 150 -9.99 11.93 -1.27
C GLY A 150 -10.88 13.08 -1.74
N HIS A 151 -10.34 14.29 -1.71
CA HIS A 151 -11.02 15.51 -2.12
C HIS A 151 -10.31 16.19 -3.29
N LEU A 152 -11.08 16.72 -4.23
CA LEU A 152 -10.59 17.55 -5.33
C LEU A 152 -11.62 18.62 -5.64
N ALA A 153 -11.25 19.88 -5.47
CA ALA A 153 -12.08 21.02 -5.77
C ALA A 153 -11.27 22.14 -6.44
N ALA A 154 -11.91 22.95 -7.25
CA ALA A 154 -11.32 24.17 -7.80
C ALA A 154 -11.81 25.39 -7.03
N GLU A 155 -10.86 26.23 -6.60
CA GLU A 155 -11.13 27.59 -6.17
C GLU A 155 -11.01 28.50 -7.39
N VAL A 156 -12.15 29.16 -7.77
CA VAL A 156 -12.27 29.83 -9.07
C VAL A 156 -11.57 31.19 -9.06
N CYS A 157 -11.51 31.84 -7.90
CA CYS A 157 -11.00 33.20 -7.77
C CYS A 157 -9.47 33.28 -7.86
N THR A 158 -8.80 32.33 -7.25
CA THR A 158 -7.33 32.22 -7.29
C THR A 158 -6.85 31.28 -8.41
N ASN A 159 -7.79 30.55 -9.03
CA ASN A 159 -7.52 29.53 -10.04
C ASN A 159 -6.68 28.38 -9.49
N ASP A 160 -6.99 27.94 -8.27
CA ASP A 160 -6.30 26.90 -7.57
C ASP A 160 -7.10 25.58 -7.52
N LEU A 161 -6.40 24.47 -7.41
CA LEU A 161 -6.96 23.17 -7.05
C LEU A 161 -6.63 22.85 -5.61
N ILE A 162 -7.66 22.53 -4.82
CA ILE A 162 -7.51 22.01 -3.45
C ILE A 162 -7.61 20.49 -3.53
N ILE A 163 -6.60 19.79 -3.04
CA ILE A 163 -6.47 18.34 -3.14
C ILE A 163 -6.21 17.76 -1.76
N VAL A 164 -6.99 16.74 -1.38
CA VAL A 164 -6.71 15.88 -0.24
C VAL A 164 -6.49 14.47 -0.77
N GLU A 165 -5.25 13.96 -0.65
CA GLU A 165 -4.84 12.68 -1.21
C GLU A 165 -3.51 12.22 -0.58
N ARG A 166 -3.02 11.05 -0.95
CA ARG A 166 -1.67 10.57 -0.62
C ARG A 166 -0.61 11.40 -1.32
N PHE A 167 0.51 11.61 -0.67
CA PHE A 167 1.58 12.46 -1.15
C PHE A 167 2.10 12.06 -2.54
N ALA A 168 2.27 10.76 -2.81
CA ALA A 168 2.67 10.29 -4.15
C ALA A 168 1.63 10.65 -5.23
N SER A 169 0.34 10.55 -4.91
CA SER A 169 -0.74 10.90 -5.84
C SER A 169 -0.81 12.41 -6.10
N VAL A 170 -0.58 13.24 -5.08
CA VAL A 170 -0.46 14.70 -5.25
C VAL A 170 0.67 15.03 -6.22
N ARG A 171 1.88 14.47 -6.03
CA ARG A 171 3.02 14.67 -6.94
C ARG A 171 2.74 14.21 -8.37
N ARG A 172 2.02 13.09 -8.53
CA ARG A 172 1.57 12.63 -9.84
C ARG A 172 0.62 13.64 -10.49
N MET A 173 -0.37 14.15 -9.75
CA MET A 173 -1.30 15.16 -10.25
C MET A 173 -0.60 16.46 -10.61
N GLU A 174 0.34 16.93 -9.79
CA GLU A 174 1.18 18.09 -10.14
C GLU A 174 1.93 17.90 -11.47
N THR A 175 2.48 16.71 -11.68
CA THR A 175 3.20 16.40 -12.93
C THR A 175 2.26 16.44 -14.13
N ILE A 176 1.05 15.90 -14.01
CA ILE A 176 0.02 15.96 -15.06
C ILE A 176 -0.38 17.42 -15.33
N ILE A 177 -0.67 18.17 -14.28
CA ILE A 177 -1.07 19.59 -14.39
C ILE A 177 0.04 20.39 -15.07
N LYS A 178 1.30 20.25 -14.63
CA LYS A 178 2.46 20.92 -15.27
C LYS A 178 2.63 20.59 -16.73
N ALA A 179 2.33 19.35 -17.14
CA ALA A 179 2.39 18.94 -18.54
C ALA A 179 1.28 19.58 -19.40
N MET A 180 0.15 19.93 -18.80
CA MET A 180 -0.98 20.57 -19.48
C MET A 180 -0.91 22.10 -19.42
N ASP A 181 -0.38 22.67 -18.34
CA ASP A 181 -0.34 24.10 -18.03
C ASP A 181 0.84 24.80 -18.72
N THR A 182 0.91 24.71 -20.05
CA THR A 182 2.02 25.20 -20.90
C THR A 182 1.73 26.51 -21.62
N GLY A 183 0.48 27.02 -21.53
CA GLY A 183 0.04 28.23 -22.19
C GLY A 183 0.45 29.54 -21.50
N ALA A 184 0.07 30.66 -22.09
CA ALA A 184 0.19 31.95 -21.44
C ALA A 184 -0.73 32.03 -20.21
N PRO A 185 -0.32 32.73 -19.13
CA PRO A 185 -1.18 32.93 -17.95
C PRO A 185 -2.51 33.56 -18.32
N ILE A 186 -3.59 33.01 -17.79
CA ILE A 186 -4.92 33.60 -17.92
C ILE A 186 -5.18 34.55 -16.75
N LYS A 187 -6.05 35.54 -16.98
CA LYS A 187 -6.60 36.34 -15.87
C LYS A 187 -7.70 35.49 -15.19
N PRO A 188 -7.61 35.26 -13.87
CA PRO A 188 -8.68 34.57 -13.17
C PRO A 188 -10.03 35.24 -13.43
N PRO A 189 -11.14 34.50 -13.45
CA PRO A 189 -12.46 35.09 -13.59
C PRO A 189 -12.71 36.11 -12.47
N HIS A 190 -13.51 37.13 -12.79
CA HIS A 190 -13.83 38.17 -11.82
C HIS A 190 -14.52 37.57 -10.59
N CYS A 191 -13.89 37.73 -9.42
CA CYS A 191 -14.48 37.27 -8.18
C CYS A 191 -15.47 38.28 -7.63
N PRO A 192 -16.66 37.84 -7.21
CA PRO A 192 -17.67 38.74 -6.63
C PRO A 192 -17.26 39.27 -5.24
N TYR A 193 -16.20 38.71 -4.65
CA TYR A 193 -15.68 39.13 -3.33
C TYR A 193 -14.32 39.81 -3.49
N PRO A 194 -14.09 40.95 -2.81
CA PRO A 194 -12.75 41.56 -2.79
C PRO A 194 -11.79 40.60 -2.09
N MET A 195 -10.71 40.20 -2.79
CA MET A 195 -9.63 39.42 -2.17
C MET A 195 -8.95 40.28 -1.10
N PRO A 196 -8.68 39.74 0.10
CA PRO A 196 -7.83 40.43 1.05
C PRO A 196 -6.45 40.66 0.44
N GLN A 197 -5.96 41.91 0.56
CA GLN A 197 -4.63 42.32 0.10
C GLN A 197 -3.54 41.83 1.06
#